data_3f935d1424f3ef257b726caa6982d0d1
#
_entry.id   3f935d1424f3ef257b726caa6982d0d1
#
_cell.length_a   1.000
_cell.length_b   1.000
_cell.length_c   1.000
_cell.angle_alpha   90.00
_cell.angle_beta   90.00
_cell.angle_gamma   90.00
#
_symmetry.space_group_name_H-M   'P 1'
#
loop_
_entity.id
_entity.type
_entity.pdbx_description
1 polymer ?
#
loop_
_entity_poly.entity_id
_entity_poly.type
_entity_poly.pdbx_seq_one_letter_code
_entity_poly.pdbx_strand_id
1 'polypeptide(L)'
;PMTINATETMALIDLSRKNNTLLMEAFMYKIHPQTKKIMEIIQQKLNPPLNINAEFCFSVDVPETHRLVNRELGGGSILDIGCYPISIARHAVGAANGKNFLNPISIEGEGELNSQEVDLNASAILKFEDESVAKIKSATNLSSESDVRITDGSNTILVNQPWHCGEFTDRKSQLKIIDKEGNEEEIDISTDKGIYALEIDHFSETFHSQSTESRLIPHNDSHGNMISLDTWRQELRVVYDEDRGERRKSPIISNEILRETLPTLKIPGIDKELSRLVFGCDNQSDTNHAFAMFDHFYMKGGNVFDTAYIY
;
A
#
# COMPACT_ATOMS: atom_id res chain seq x y z
N PRO A 1 -5.00 3.19 5.03
CA PRO A 1 -5.18 2.20 3.94
C PRO A 1 -6.66 1.84 3.75
N MET A 2 -6.95 1.04 2.71
CA MET A 2 -8.31 0.64 2.35
C MET A 2 -8.96 -0.27 3.41
N THR A 3 -8.18 -1.14 4.04
CA THR A 3 -8.62 -2.16 5.00
C THR A 3 -7.57 -2.38 6.10
N ILE A 4 -7.81 -3.33 6.99
CA ILE A 4 -6.86 -3.70 8.05
C ILE A 4 -5.71 -4.56 7.49
N ASN A 5 -5.96 -5.38 6.48
CA ASN A 5 -4.95 -6.26 5.88
C ASN A 5 -5.17 -6.52 4.39
N ALA A 6 -4.17 -7.11 3.74
CA ALA A 6 -4.19 -7.40 2.31
C ALA A 6 -5.29 -8.38 1.89
N THR A 7 -5.67 -9.29 2.77
CA THR A 7 -6.76 -10.25 2.51
C THR A 7 -8.09 -9.54 2.34
N GLU A 8 -8.40 -8.60 3.24
CA GLU A 8 -9.63 -7.82 3.15
C GLU A 8 -9.62 -6.90 1.92
N THR A 9 -8.45 -6.30 1.62
CA THR A 9 -8.27 -5.48 0.40
C THR A 9 -8.59 -6.30 -0.85
N MET A 10 -8.06 -7.51 -0.96
CA MET A 10 -8.33 -8.40 -2.10
C MET A 10 -9.82 -8.75 -2.21
N ALA A 11 -10.46 -9.05 -1.08
CA ALA A 11 -11.90 -9.35 -1.05
C ALA A 11 -12.75 -8.15 -1.54
N LEU A 12 -12.41 -6.93 -1.15
CA LEU A 12 -13.08 -5.73 -1.64
C LEU A 12 -12.85 -5.49 -3.13
N ILE A 13 -11.63 -5.70 -3.62
CA ILE A 13 -11.30 -5.58 -5.05
C ILE A 13 -12.11 -6.58 -5.88
N ASP A 14 -12.20 -7.82 -5.45
CA ASP A 14 -12.99 -8.84 -6.13
C ASP A 14 -14.49 -8.51 -6.12
N LEU A 15 -14.99 -8.01 -5.00
CA LEU A 15 -16.39 -7.58 -4.89
C LEU A 15 -16.70 -6.40 -5.81
N SER A 16 -15.80 -5.43 -5.90
CA SER A 16 -15.87 -4.28 -6.82
C SER A 16 -15.95 -4.76 -8.28
N ARG A 17 -15.02 -5.62 -8.68
CA ARG A 17 -14.95 -6.17 -10.04
C ARG A 17 -16.21 -6.99 -10.38
N LYS A 18 -16.65 -7.84 -9.45
CA LYS A 18 -17.86 -8.66 -9.61
C LYS A 18 -19.11 -7.82 -9.83
N ASN A 19 -19.24 -6.72 -9.12
CA ASN A 19 -20.40 -5.83 -9.20
C ASN A 19 -20.23 -4.68 -10.21
N ASN A 20 -19.12 -4.65 -10.94
CA ASN A 20 -18.78 -3.57 -11.85
C ASN A 20 -18.90 -2.18 -11.18
N THR A 21 -18.42 -2.08 -9.94
CA THR A 21 -18.49 -0.88 -9.11
C THR A 21 -17.10 -0.25 -8.98
N LEU A 22 -17.00 1.06 -9.11
CA LEU A 22 -15.75 1.78 -8.88
C LEU A 22 -15.34 1.65 -7.41
N LEU A 23 -14.13 1.15 -7.19
CA LEU A 23 -13.43 1.16 -5.92
C LEU A 23 -12.10 1.90 -6.08
N MET A 24 -11.85 2.90 -5.26
CA MET A 24 -10.60 3.67 -5.23
C MET A 24 -10.18 3.91 -3.79
N GLU A 25 -8.92 3.65 -3.48
CA GLU A 25 -8.34 4.07 -2.20
C GLU A 25 -8.20 5.59 -2.17
N ALA A 26 -8.64 6.23 -1.09
CA ALA A 26 -8.56 7.68 -0.92
C ALA A 26 -7.13 8.11 -0.55
N PHE A 27 -6.30 8.26 -1.56
CA PHE A 27 -4.88 8.63 -1.43
C PHE A 27 -4.63 9.97 -2.11
N MET A 28 -5.16 11.06 -1.51
CA MET A 28 -5.22 12.39 -2.06
C MET A 28 -3.90 12.93 -2.63
N TYR A 29 -2.75 12.64 -1.97
CA TYR A 29 -1.44 13.14 -2.41
C TYR A 29 -1.02 12.58 -3.78
N LYS A 30 -1.46 11.37 -4.14
CA LYS A 30 -1.12 10.72 -5.42
C LYS A 30 -1.73 11.41 -6.63
N ILE A 31 -2.88 12.05 -6.43
CA ILE A 31 -3.63 12.74 -7.48
C ILE A 31 -3.08 14.17 -7.69
N HIS A 32 -2.39 14.69 -6.68
CA HIS A 32 -1.88 16.06 -6.72
C HIS A 32 -0.78 16.24 -7.78
N PRO A 33 -0.74 17.37 -8.50
CA PRO A 33 0.30 17.68 -9.50
C PRO A 33 1.73 17.58 -8.97
N GLN A 34 1.95 17.83 -7.67
CA GLN A 34 3.26 17.66 -7.03
C GLN A 34 3.78 16.22 -7.19
N THR A 35 2.97 15.22 -6.85
CA THR A 35 3.39 13.81 -6.95
C THR A 35 3.66 13.42 -8.39
N LYS A 36 2.81 13.85 -9.33
CA LYS A 36 3.06 13.64 -10.76
C LYS A 36 4.40 14.24 -11.18
N LYS A 37 4.69 15.48 -10.74
CA LYS A 37 5.95 16.16 -11.06
C LYS A 37 7.17 15.45 -10.48
N ILE A 38 7.07 14.91 -9.25
CA ILE A 38 8.14 14.11 -8.64
C ILE A 38 8.45 12.90 -9.52
N MET A 39 7.43 12.14 -9.95
CA MET A 39 7.63 10.95 -10.79
C MET A 39 8.22 11.31 -12.16
N GLU A 40 7.80 12.41 -12.78
CA GLU A 40 8.38 12.92 -14.02
C GLU A 40 9.88 13.27 -13.85
N ILE A 41 10.25 13.92 -12.75
CA ILE A 41 11.65 14.28 -12.47
C ILE A 41 12.50 13.02 -12.26
N ILE A 42 11.99 12.04 -11.50
CA ILE A 42 12.68 10.77 -11.30
C ILE A 42 12.97 10.11 -12.65
N GLN A 43 11.96 9.95 -13.50
CA GLN A 43 12.12 9.34 -14.83
C GLN A 43 13.12 10.06 -15.73
N GLN A 44 13.26 11.37 -15.58
CA GLN A 44 14.13 12.20 -16.45
C GLN A 44 15.54 12.39 -15.93
N LYS A 45 15.72 12.44 -14.60
CA LYS A 45 16.96 12.89 -13.98
C LYS A 45 17.64 11.89 -13.06
N LEU A 46 16.95 10.85 -12.58
CA LEU A 46 17.49 9.86 -11.66
C LEU A 46 17.61 8.49 -12.31
N ASN A 47 18.63 7.74 -11.89
CA ASN A 47 18.86 6.37 -12.31
C ASN A 47 18.84 5.42 -11.11
N PRO A 48 18.26 4.20 -11.22
CA PRO A 48 18.38 3.23 -10.16
C PRO A 48 19.84 2.76 -9.96
N PRO A 49 20.25 2.33 -8.77
CA PRO A 49 19.42 2.21 -7.57
C PRO A 49 19.18 3.54 -6.85
N LEU A 50 18.00 3.70 -6.26
CA LEU A 50 17.64 4.87 -5.47
C LEU A 50 17.87 4.65 -3.96
N ASN A 51 18.25 5.72 -3.26
CA ASN A 51 18.17 5.81 -1.81
C ASN A 51 17.07 6.79 -1.44
N ILE A 52 16.09 6.33 -0.66
CA ILE A 52 14.90 7.08 -0.30
C ILE A 52 14.82 7.19 1.22
N ASN A 53 14.56 8.40 1.73
CA ASN A 53 14.10 8.60 3.09
C ASN A 53 12.72 9.26 3.01
N ALA A 54 11.74 8.70 3.71
CA ALA A 54 10.39 9.23 3.72
C ALA A 54 9.76 9.09 5.11
N GLU A 55 9.25 10.19 5.64
CA GLU A 55 8.67 10.23 6.96
C GLU A 55 7.28 10.85 6.94
N PHE A 56 6.39 10.30 7.78
CA PHE A 56 5.16 10.97 8.16
C PHE A 56 4.98 10.83 9.67
N CYS A 57 5.18 11.91 10.39
CA CYS A 57 5.17 11.92 11.84
C CYS A 57 4.41 13.15 12.36
N PHE A 58 3.60 12.95 13.37
CA PHE A 58 3.01 14.02 14.16
C PHE A 58 2.92 13.56 15.62
N SER A 59 2.77 14.52 16.53
CA SER A 59 2.57 14.20 17.95
C SER A 59 1.21 14.67 18.40
N VAL A 60 0.41 13.72 18.92
CA VAL A 60 -0.89 14.00 19.51
C VAL A 60 -1.05 13.19 20.77
N ASP A 61 -1.55 13.82 21.84
CA ASP A 61 -1.93 13.16 23.09
C ASP A 61 -3.43 12.87 23.04
N VAL A 62 -3.78 11.57 23.01
CA VAL A 62 -5.16 11.11 22.88
C VAL A 62 -5.44 9.98 23.87
N PRO A 63 -6.68 9.85 24.38
CA PRO A 63 -7.04 8.76 25.27
C PRO A 63 -6.94 7.40 24.57
N GLU A 64 -6.73 6.33 25.34
CA GLU A 64 -6.60 4.95 24.83
C GLU A 64 -7.81 4.44 24.03
N THR A 65 -8.96 5.09 24.16
CA THR A 65 -10.16 4.80 23.38
C THR A 65 -10.18 5.45 22.00
N HIS A 66 -9.21 6.32 21.71
CA HIS A 66 -9.14 7.02 20.43
C HIS A 66 -8.67 6.08 19.32
N ARG A 67 -9.22 6.23 18.10
CA ARG A 67 -8.92 5.37 16.96
C ARG A 67 -7.42 5.21 16.62
N LEU A 68 -6.61 6.23 16.88
CA LEU A 68 -5.16 6.19 16.59
C LEU A 68 -4.38 5.17 17.43
N VAL A 69 -4.86 4.86 18.61
CA VAL A 69 -4.14 4.06 19.60
C VAL A 69 -4.94 2.84 20.09
N ASN A 70 -6.17 2.68 19.62
CA ASN A 70 -7.05 1.59 20.02
C ASN A 70 -6.96 0.43 19.01
N ARG A 71 -6.60 -0.75 19.52
CA ARG A 71 -6.44 -1.96 18.69
C ARG A 71 -7.73 -2.41 18.02
N GLU A 72 -8.86 -2.38 18.73
CA GLU A 72 -10.17 -2.80 18.18
C GLU A 72 -10.66 -1.90 17.05
N LEU A 73 -10.10 -0.68 16.94
CA LEU A 73 -10.40 0.28 15.89
C LEU A 73 -9.34 0.32 14.79
N GLY A 74 -8.41 -0.63 14.78
CA GLY A 74 -7.32 -0.66 13.79
C GLY A 74 -6.33 0.50 13.95
N GLY A 75 -6.05 0.90 15.21
CA GLY A 75 -5.09 1.97 15.49
C GLY A 75 -3.67 1.59 15.09
N GLY A 76 -2.77 2.54 15.18
CA GLY A 76 -1.34 2.37 14.86
C GLY A 76 -0.84 3.34 13.81
N SER A 77 0.40 3.76 13.98
CA SER A 77 1.05 4.71 13.07
C SER A 77 1.29 4.11 11.68
N ILE A 78 1.58 2.81 11.60
CA ILE A 78 1.80 2.10 10.34
C ILE A 78 0.54 2.15 9.48
N LEU A 79 -0.64 1.82 10.04
CA LEU A 79 -1.89 1.86 9.29
C LEU A 79 -2.36 3.28 9.04
N ASP A 80 -2.31 4.19 10.03
CA ASP A 80 -2.84 5.55 9.89
C ASP A 80 -2.06 6.36 8.84
N ILE A 81 -0.73 6.40 8.97
CA ILE A 81 0.13 7.26 8.15
C ILE A 81 1.33 6.55 7.51
N GLY A 82 1.75 5.38 7.99
CA GLY A 82 2.86 4.61 7.41
C GLY A 82 2.59 4.15 5.97
N CYS A 83 1.32 4.09 5.58
CA CYS A 83 0.92 3.81 4.21
C CYS A 83 1.44 4.84 3.19
N TYR A 84 1.69 6.09 3.59
CA TYR A 84 2.22 7.15 2.72
C TYR A 84 3.71 6.97 2.40
N PRO A 85 4.63 6.82 3.39
CA PRO A 85 6.04 6.54 3.12
C PRO A 85 6.28 5.27 2.30
N ILE A 86 5.54 4.19 2.57
CA ILE A 86 5.60 2.98 1.74
C ILE A 86 5.18 3.29 0.31
N SER A 87 4.06 3.98 0.14
CA SER A 87 3.50 4.29 -1.17
C SER A 87 4.46 5.12 -2.01
N ILE A 88 5.03 6.21 -1.48
CA ILE A 88 5.94 7.05 -2.25
C ILE A 88 7.24 6.31 -2.61
N ALA A 89 7.77 5.47 -1.73
CA ALA A 89 8.96 4.66 -2.00
C ALA A 89 8.71 3.68 -3.16
N ARG A 90 7.58 2.95 -3.13
CA ARG A 90 7.18 2.03 -4.20
C ARG A 90 7.01 2.74 -5.55
N HIS A 91 6.39 3.91 -5.55
CA HIS A 91 6.19 4.73 -6.75
C HIS A 91 7.50 5.30 -7.29
N ALA A 92 8.39 5.82 -6.43
CA ALA A 92 9.67 6.37 -6.83
C ALA A 92 10.56 5.31 -7.49
N VAL A 93 10.68 4.13 -6.86
CA VAL A 93 11.44 3.01 -7.45
C VAL A 93 10.79 2.54 -8.74
N GLY A 94 9.47 2.45 -8.78
CA GLY A 94 8.73 2.14 -10.02
C GLY A 94 9.05 3.14 -11.14
N ALA A 95 8.97 4.44 -10.86
CA ALA A 95 9.22 5.49 -11.84
C ALA A 95 10.64 5.43 -12.41
N ALA A 96 11.66 5.19 -11.57
CA ALA A 96 13.05 5.03 -12.02
C ALA A 96 13.24 3.81 -12.94
N ASN A 97 12.37 2.81 -12.83
CA ASN A 97 12.37 1.58 -13.64
C ASN A 97 11.32 1.59 -14.77
N GLY A 98 10.71 2.73 -15.09
CA GLY A 98 9.70 2.86 -16.14
C GLY A 98 8.38 2.12 -15.83
N LYS A 99 8.07 1.89 -14.56
CA LYS A 99 6.84 1.23 -14.07
C LYS A 99 6.06 2.20 -13.18
N ASN A 100 4.78 1.93 -12.98
CA ASN A 100 3.95 2.74 -12.09
C ASN A 100 4.39 2.60 -10.63
N PHE A 101 4.77 1.40 -10.20
CA PHE A 101 5.32 1.09 -8.89
C PHE A 101 6.13 -0.21 -8.93
N LEU A 102 6.95 -0.42 -7.91
CA LEU A 102 7.58 -1.71 -7.60
C LEU A 102 7.34 -2.05 -6.14
N ASN A 103 7.11 -3.33 -5.85
CA ASN A 103 6.99 -3.80 -4.47
C ASN A 103 8.38 -4.09 -3.90
N PRO A 104 8.61 -3.84 -2.59
CA PRO A 104 9.84 -4.28 -1.94
C PRO A 104 9.90 -5.81 -1.91
N ILE A 105 11.11 -6.34 -1.98
CA ILE A 105 11.40 -7.78 -1.82
C ILE A 105 11.67 -8.16 -0.37
N SER A 106 12.02 -7.19 0.48
CA SER A 106 12.11 -7.37 1.93
C SER A 106 11.79 -6.07 2.66
N ILE A 107 11.26 -6.20 3.87
CA ILE A 107 10.99 -5.12 4.82
C ILE A 107 11.55 -5.58 6.15
N GLU A 108 12.42 -4.78 6.77
CA GLU A 108 12.95 -4.99 8.11
C GLU A 108 12.49 -3.79 8.96
N GLY A 109 11.73 -4.05 10.03
CA GLY A 109 11.07 -3.00 10.79
C GLY A 109 11.33 -3.07 12.30
N GLU A 110 11.25 -1.92 12.96
CA GLU A 110 11.29 -1.76 14.40
C GLU A 110 10.34 -0.64 14.83
N GLY A 111 9.94 -0.61 16.10
CA GLY A 111 9.04 0.43 16.62
C GLY A 111 8.69 0.25 18.07
N GLU A 112 7.88 1.18 18.58
CA GLU A 112 7.37 1.24 19.95
C GLU A 112 5.88 0.94 19.97
N LEU A 113 5.46 0.01 20.81
CA LEU A 113 4.07 -0.37 20.98
C LEU A 113 3.51 0.23 22.28
N ASN A 114 2.21 0.51 22.28
CA ASN A 114 1.48 0.91 23.48
C ASN A 114 1.00 -0.30 24.30
N SER A 115 0.26 -0.04 25.38
CA SER A 115 -0.34 -1.07 26.26
C SER A 115 -1.33 -2.01 25.56
N GLN A 116 -1.86 -1.64 24.40
CA GLN A 116 -2.77 -2.43 23.57
C GLN A 116 -2.04 -3.15 22.43
N GLU A 117 -0.70 -3.18 22.44
CA GLU A 117 0.14 -3.79 21.39
C GLU A 117 -0.08 -3.17 19.99
N VAL A 118 -0.31 -1.85 19.96
CA VAL A 118 -0.45 -1.04 18.73
C VAL A 118 0.75 -0.12 18.61
N ASP A 119 1.29 0.03 17.42
CA ASP A 119 2.47 0.84 17.16
C ASP A 119 2.17 2.34 17.28
N LEU A 120 2.94 3.02 18.14
CA LEU A 120 2.91 4.49 18.30
C LEU A 120 3.86 5.17 17.33
N ASN A 121 5.02 4.56 17.13
CA ASN A 121 5.99 4.93 16.12
C ASN A 121 6.68 3.68 15.58
N ALA A 122 7.03 3.74 14.31
CA ALA A 122 7.71 2.65 13.64
C ALA A 122 8.64 3.18 12.55
N SER A 123 9.74 2.46 12.31
CA SER A 123 10.62 2.67 11.18
C SER A 123 10.86 1.35 10.46
N ALA A 124 11.18 1.43 9.16
CA ALA A 124 11.54 0.26 8.39
C ALA A 124 12.55 0.57 7.30
N ILE A 125 13.27 -0.47 6.89
CA ILE A 125 14.14 -0.49 5.71
C ILE A 125 13.50 -1.42 4.68
N LEU A 126 13.15 -0.85 3.53
CA LEU A 126 12.62 -1.55 2.37
C LEU A 126 13.75 -1.78 1.37
N LYS A 127 13.90 -3.01 0.87
CA LYS A 127 14.84 -3.34 -0.21
C LYS A 127 14.06 -3.76 -1.45
N PHE A 128 14.54 -3.35 -2.62
CA PHE A 128 13.91 -3.60 -3.91
C PHE A 128 14.81 -4.44 -4.80
N GLU A 129 14.24 -5.06 -5.83
CA GLU A 129 14.95 -5.96 -6.76
C GLU A 129 16.09 -5.27 -7.53
N ASP A 130 15.95 -3.96 -7.78
CA ASP A 130 16.93 -3.11 -8.47
C ASP A 130 18.03 -2.54 -7.54
N GLU A 131 18.17 -3.09 -6.33
CA GLU A 131 19.08 -2.65 -5.26
C GLU A 131 18.73 -1.29 -4.64
N SER A 132 17.59 -0.69 -5.01
CA SER A 132 17.07 0.51 -4.34
C SER A 132 16.73 0.20 -2.88
N VAL A 133 16.95 1.18 -2.00
CA VAL A 133 16.67 1.08 -0.57
C VAL A 133 15.84 2.28 -0.11
N ALA A 134 14.76 2.03 0.62
CA ALA A 134 14.01 3.08 1.28
C ALA A 134 14.05 2.91 2.80
N LYS A 135 14.36 4.01 3.51
CA LYS A 135 14.20 4.13 4.95
C LYS A 135 12.93 4.94 5.19
N ILE A 136 11.99 4.35 5.91
CA ILE A 136 10.70 4.98 6.16
C ILE A 136 10.41 5.08 7.65
N LYS A 137 9.57 6.06 8.02
CA LYS A 137 9.15 6.27 9.41
C LYS A 137 7.72 6.77 9.47
N SER A 138 6.97 6.28 10.45
CA SER A 138 5.66 6.78 10.85
C SER A 138 5.60 6.95 12.36
N ALA A 139 4.94 8.01 12.84
CA ALA A 139 4.74 8.22 14.27
C ALA A 139 3.50 9.07 14.56
N THR A 140 2.76 8.71 15.60
CA THR A 140 1.63 9.50 16.14
C THR A 140 1.96 10.11 17.51
N ASN A 141 3.13 9.79 18.06
CA ASN A 141 3.62 10.29 19.36
C ASN A 141 4.93 11.10 19.25
N LEU A 142 5.48 11.26 18.04
CA LEU A 142 6.70 12.01 17.78
C LEU A 142 6.47 12.93 16.59
N SER A 143 6.96 14.17 16.65
CA SER A 143 6.96 15.10 15.52
C SER A 143 8.29 15.05 14.78
N SER A 144 8.24 15.14 13.45
CA SER A 144 9.39 15.36 12.57
C SER A 144 9.01 16.35 11.47
N GLU A 145 9.95 16.68 10.59
CA GLU A 145 9.68 17.54 9.43
C GLU A 145 8.73 16.85 8.42
N SER A 146 8.58 15.54 8.52
CA SER A 146 7.70 14.74 7.65
C SER A 146 7.99 14.97 6.16
N ASP A 147 9.27 14.95 5.79
CA ASP A 147 9.77 15.20 4.45
C ASP A 147 10.01 13.90 3.66
N VAL A 148 10.31 14.07 2.37
CA VAL A 148 10.77 13.00 1.49
C VAL A 148 12.04 13.44 0.77
N ARG A 149 13.07 12.59 0.84
CA ARG A 149 14.32 12.72 0.11
C ARG A 149 14.53 11.52 -0.78
N ILE A 150 14.76 11.75 -2.07
CA ILE A 150 15.01 10.70 -3.08
C ILE A 150 16.31 11.04 -3.80
N THR A 151 17.28 10.10 -3.84
CA THR A 151 18.56 10.32 -4.50
C THR A 151 19.08 9.06 -5.19
N ASP A 152 19.79 9.25 -6.29
CA ASP A 152 20.59 8.21 -6.98
C ASP A 152 22.11 8.36 -6.69
N GLY A 153 22.46 9.21 -5.73
CA GLY A 153 23.85 9.54 -5.40
C GLY A 153 24.41 10.70 -6.23
N SER A 154 23.83 11.02 -7.39
CA SER A 154 24.21 12.16 -8.23
C SER A 154 23.19 13.30 -8.09
N ASN A 155 21.93 13.00 -8.22
CA ASN A 155 20.85 13.96 -8.08
C ASN A 155 20.01 13.65 -6.83
N THR A 156 19.46 14.69 -6.22
CA THR A 156 18.60 14.57 -5.05
C THR A 156 17.34 15.40 -5.23
N ILE A 157 16.19 14.83 -4.95
CA ILE A 157 14.89 15.51 -4.86
C ILE A 157 14.53 15.63 -3.39
N LEU A 158 14.21 16.85 -2.94
CA LEU A 158 13.68 17.14 -1.60
C LEU A 158 12.24 17.62 -1.72
N VAL A 159 11.36 17.08 -0.87
CA VAL A 159 9.94 17.39 -0.83
C VAL A 159 9.55 17.70 0.61
N ASN A 160 9.35 18.97 0.93
CA ASN A 160 9.10 19.42 2.30
C ASN A 160 7.64 19.23 2.75
N GLN A 161 6.69 19.10 1.82
CA GLN A 161 5.26 18.92 2.11
C GLN A 161 4.70 17.77 1.25
N PRO A 162 5.21 16.53 1.42
CA PRO A 162 4.89 15.44 0.52
C PRO A 162 3.42 14.99 0.60
N TRP A 163 2.80 15.09 1.78
CA TRP A 163 1.50 14.47 2.05
C TRP A 163 0.33 15.43 1.86
N HIS A 164 0.50 16.68 2.27
CA HIS A 164 -0.53 17.71 2.16
C HIS A 164 -0.36 18.62 0.94
N CYS A 165 0.79 18.52 0.24
CA CYS A 165 1.05 19.18 -1.06
C CYS A 165 0.67 20.67 -1.08
N GLY A 166 0.96 21.39 0.01
CA GLY A 166 0.67 22.82 0.12
C GLY A 166 -0.77 23.18 0.56
N GLU A 167 -1.62 22.23 0.94
CA GLU A 167 -3.02 22.48 1.35
C GLU A 167 -3.12 23.57 2.43
N PHE A 168 -2.19 23.58 3.38
CA PHE A 168 -2.17 24.55 4.49
C PHE A 168 -1.29 25.79 4.20
N THR A 169 -0.73 25.92 3.00
CA THR A 169 0.16 27.01 2.57
C THR A 169 -0.37 27.67 1.28
N ASP A 170 -1.65 28.04 1.30
CA ASP A 170 -2.34 28.66 0.17
C ASP A 170 -2.24 27.83 -1.12
N ARG A 171 -2.27 26.51 -0.99
CA ARG A 171 -2.17 25.54 -2.09
C ARG A 171 -0.91 25.69 -2.93
N LYS A 172 0.19 26.08 -2.25
CA LYS A 172 1.53 26.21 -2.83
C LYS A 172 2.48 25.24 -2.16
N SER A 173 3.21 24.50 -2.95
CA SER A 173 4.28 23.64 -2.52
C SER A 173 5.49 23.80 -3.41
N GLN A 174 6.65 23.35 -2.95
CA GLN A 174 7.91 23.50 -3.65
C GLN A 174 8.69 22.20 -3.62
N LEU A 175 9.28 21.85 -4.76
CA LEU A 175 10.26 20.78 -4.87
C LEU A 175 11.64 21.42 -5.03
N LYS A 176 12.64 20.84 -4.39
CA LYS A 176 14.04 21.24 -4.59
C LYS A 176 14.80 20.08 -5.22
N ILE A 177 15.53 20.35 -6.28
CA ILE A 177 16.44 19.40 -6.93
C ILE A 177 17.86 19.89 -6.71
N ILE A 178 18.74 18.98 -6.27
CA ILE A 178 20.16 19.24 -6.11
C ILE A 178 20.90 18.29 -7.05
N ASP A 179 21.69 18.85 -7.95
CA ASP A 179 22.50 18.06 -8.87
C ASP A 179 23.85 17.63 -8.25
N LYS A 180 24.63 16.85 -8.98
CA LYS A 180 25.94 16.34 -8.54
C LYS A 180 26.99 17.43 -8.32
N GLU A 181 26.83 18.61 -8.91
CA GLU A 181 27.68 19.78 -8.72
C GLU A 181 27.23 20.60 -7.49
N GLY A 182 26.09 20.29 -6.89
CA GLY A 182 25.51 21.02 -5.77
C GLY A 182 24.66 22.22 -6.18
N ASN A 183 24.34 22.38 -7.47
CA ASN A 183 23.42 23.41 -7.92
C ASN A 183 21.99 23.04 -7.50
N GLU A 184 21.25 24.04 -7.03
CA GLU A 184 19.87 23.88 -6.58
C GLU A 184 18.90 24.45 -7.62
N GLU A 185 17.87 23.67 -7.97
CA GLU A 185 16.73 24.08 -8.78
C GLU A 185 15.46 23.96 -7.92
N GLU A 186 14.70 25.05 -7.81
CA GLU A 186 13.43 25.06 -7.10
C GLU A 186 12.29 25.05 -8.11
N ILE A 187 11.29 24.22 -7.87
CA ILE A 187 10.10 24.08 -8.72
C ILE A 187 8.88 24.37 -7.87
N ASP A 188 8.25 25.50 -8.13
CA ASP A 188 6.99 25.88 -7.48
C ASP A 188 5.81 25.15 -8.13
N ILE A 189 4.94 24.64 -7.29
CA ILE A 189 3.70 23.96 -7.69
C ILE A 189 2.54 24.65 -6.98
N SER A 190 1.56 25.08 -7.76
CA SER A 190 0.33 25.67 -7.24
C SER A 190 -0.88 25.07 -7.90
N THR A 191 -1.98 25.03 -7.18
CA THR A 191 -3.27 24.54 -7.67
C THR A 191 -4.37 25.53 -7.33
N ASP A 192 -5.40 25.58 -8.17
CA ASP A 192 -6.61 26.37 -7.94
C ASP A 192 -7.60 25.68 -6.98
N LYS A 193 -7.45 24.37 -6.80
CA LYS A 193 -8.30 23.52 -5.95
C LYS A 193 -7.51 22.92 -4.80
N GLY A 194 -8.16 22.69 -3.67
CA GLY A 194 -7.60 21.95 -2.55
C GLY A 194 -7.38 20.48 -2.91
N ILE A 195 -6.48 19.82 -2.17
CA ILE A 195 -6.05 18.44 -2.44
C ILE A 195 -7.22 17.44 -2.45
N TYR A 196 -8.17 17.57 -1.53
CA TYR A 196 -9.36 16.72 -1.49
C TYR A 196 -10.36 17.02 -2.61
N ALA A 197 -10.42 18.27 -3.09
CA ALA A 197 -11.25 18.60 -4.25
C ALA A 197 -10.69 17.98 -5.52
N LEU A 198 -9.37 17.95 -5.69
CA LEU A 198 -8.70 17.23 -6.80
C LEU A 198 -9.01 15.74 -6.74
N GLU A 199 -9.02 15.14 -5.54
CA GLU A 199 -9.36 13.73 -5.35
C GLU A 199 -10.81 13.43 -5.73
N ILE A 200 -11.76 14.27 -5.30
CA ILE A 200 -13.19 14.13 -5.64
C ILE A 200 -13.41 14.28 -7.14
N ASP A 201 -12.77 15.25 -7.79
CA ASP A 201 -12.83 15.42 -9.23
C ASP A 201 -12.34 14.20 -9.98
N HIS A 202 -11.17 13.68 -9.58
CA HIS A 202 -10.58 12.48 -10.19
C HIS A 202 -11.48 11.23 -10.01
N PHE A 203 -12.07 11.07 -8.82
CA PHE A 203 -13.02 9.99 -8.57
C PHE A 203 -14.25 10.13 -9.48
N SER A 204 -14.80 11.36 -9.60
CA SER A 204 -15.95 11.65 -10.44
C SER A 204 -15.66 11.39 -11.93
N GLU A 205 -14.51 11.83 -12.43
CA GLU A 205 -14.08 11.54 -13.80
C GLU A 205 -13.92 10.03 -14.06
N THR A 206 -13.32 9.32 -13.10
CA THR A 206 -13.16 7.87 -13.19
C THR A 206 -14.51 7.16 -13.20
N PHE A 207 -15.44 7.58 -12.35
CA PHE A 207 -16.81 7.06 -12.30
C PHE A 207 -17.55 7.26 -13.63
N HIS A 208 -17.48 8.45 -14.21
CA HIS A 208 -18.11 8.75 -15.49
C HIS A 208 -17.48 7.99 -16.66
N SER A 209 -16.22 7.57 -16.54
CA SER A 209 -15.57 6.70 -17.53
C SER A 209 -16.01 5.23 -17.45
N GLN A 210 -16.87 4.88 -16.49
CA GLN A 210 -17.34 3.50 -16.23
C GLN A 210 -16.21 2.52 -15.91
N SER A 211 -15.09 3.02 -15.37
CA SER A 211 -14.00 2.17 -14.89
C SER A 211 -14.31 1.64 -13.49
N THR A 212 -13.85 0.44 -13.18
CA THR A 212 -13.93 -0.14 -11.83
C THR A 212 -12.75 0.26 -10.94
N GLU A 213 -11.70 0.84 -11.51
CA GLU A 213 -10.51 1.29 -10.79
C GLU A 213 -9.94 2.58 -11.37
N SER A 214 -9.21 3.34 -10.54
CA SER A 214 -8.46 4.52 -10.94
C SER A 214 -7.16 4.14 -11.67
N ARG A 215 -6.80 4.92 -12.70
CA ARG A 215 -5.49 4.76 -13.37
C ARG A 215 -4.33 5.24 -12.52
N LEU A 216 -4.56 6.21 -11.62
CA LEU A 216 -3.54 6.76 -10.73
C LEU A 216 -3.40 5.96 -9.44
N ILE A 217 -4.46 5.26 -9.03
CA ILE A 217 -4.50 4.42 -7.83
C ILE A 217 -5.17 3.09 -8.21
N PRO A 218 -4.50 2.25 -9.02
CA PRO A 218 -5.08 0.99 -9.45
C PRO A 218 -5.15 -0.02 -8.30
N HIS A 219 -6.06 -0.98 -8.40
CA HIS A 219 -6.30 -1.99 -7.37
C HIS A 219 -5.04 -2.76 -6.96
N ASN A 220 -4.18 -3.12 -7.93
CA ASN A 220 -2.95 -3.84 -7.65
C ASN A 220 -1.92 -2.99 -6.89
N ASP A 221 -1.95 -1.66 -7.02
CA ASP A 221 -1.12 -0.77 -6.25
C ASP A 221 -1.60 -0.69 -4.79
N SER A 222 -2.90 -0.48 -4.55
CA SER A 222 -3.48 -0.50 -3.20
C SER A 222 -3.25 -1.84 -2.50
N HIS A 223 -3.42 -2.97 -3.21
CA HIS A 223 -3.14 -4.29 -2.67
C HIS A 223 -1.65 -4.48 -2.33
N GLY A 224 -0.74 -4.09 -3.22
CA GLY A 224 0.70 -4.18 -2.97
C GLY A 224 1.16 -3.26 -1.83
N ASN A 225 0.53 -2.09 -1.67
CA ASN A 225 0.77 -1.21 -0.52
C ASN A 225 0.35 -1.90 0.78
N MET A 226 -0.82 -2.54 0.78
CA MET A 226 -1.34 -3.25 1.94
C MET A 226 -0.49 -4.45 2.33
N ILE A 227 -0.01 -5.25 1.36
CA ILE A 227 0.96 -6.35 1.63
C ILE A 227 2.21 -5.80 2.32
N SER A 228 2.73 -4.66 1.86
CA SER A 228 3.90 -4.03 2.45
C SER A 228 3.65 -3.56 3.89
N LEU A 229 2.45 -3.03 4.16
CA LEU A 229 2.03 -2.65 5.52
C LEU A 229 1.91 -3.89 6.43
N ASP A 230 1.31 -4.97 5.95
CA ASP A 230 1.20 -6.23 6.68
C ASP A 230 2.58 -6.79 7.04
N THR A 231 3.51 -6.79 6.08
CA THR A 231 4.89 -7.22 6.32
C THR A 231 5.57 -6.34 7.38
N TRP A 232 5.43 -5.02 7.31
CA TRP A 232 6.00 -4.12 8.32
C TRP A 232 5.41 -4.35 9.71
N ARG A 233 4.08 -4.53 9.82
CA ARG A 233 3.41 -4.86 11.09
C ARG A 233 3.90 -6.19 11.68
N GLN A 234 4.14 -7.20 10.84
CA GLN A 234 4.65 -8.51 11.26
C GLN A 234 6.03 -8.41 11.91
N GLU A 235 6.93 -7.57 11.40
CA GLU A 235 8.24 -7.31 12.01
C GLU A 235 8.11 -6.82 13.46
N LEU A 236 7.09 -5.98 13.74
CA LEU A 236 6.79 -5.47 15.07
C LEU A 236 5.89 -6.40 15.89
N ARG A 237 5.38 -7.49 15.30
CA ARG A 237 4.37 -8.39 15.89
C ARG A 237 3.05 -7.68 16.22
N VAL A 238 2.71 -6.63 15.49
CA VAL A 238 1.40 -5.98 15.58
C VAL A 238 0.38 -6.83 14.83
N VAL A 239 -0.53 -7.45 15.57
CA VAL A 239 -1.53 -8.39 15.02
C VAL A 239 -2.92 -7.95 15.45
N TYR A 240 -3.81 -7.67 14.51
CA TYR A 240 -5.23 -7.41 14.78
C TYR A 240 -6.05 -8.70 14.78
N ASP A 241 -7.28 -8.63 15.28
CA ASP A 241 -8.16 -9.80 15.31
C ASP A 241 -8.51 -10.28 13.89
N GLU A 242 -8.56 -9.38 12.93
CA GLU A 242 -8.77 -9.64 11.50
C GLU A 242 -7.63 -10.41 10.84
N ASP A 243 -6.44 -10.40 11.42
CA ASP A 243 -5.29 -11.16 10.95
C ASP A 243 -5.34 -12.62 11.42
N ARG A 244 -6.14 -12.91 12.44
CA ARG A 244 -6.21 -14.24 13.04
C ARG A 244 -7.19 -15.11 12.26
N GLY A 245 -6.71 -16.22 11.71
CA GLY A 245 -7.52 -17.16 10.93
C GLY A 245 -8.79 -17.66 11.64
N GLU A 246 -8.73 -17.78 12.96
CA GLU A 246 -9.84 -18.24 13.81
C GLU A 246 -10.97 -17.21 13.95
N ARG A 247 -10.64 -15.91 13.86
CA ARG A 247 -11.59 -14.81 14.02
C ARG A 247 -11.88 -14.08 12.72
N ARG A 248 -11.27 -14.55 11.66
CA ARG A 248 -11.48 -13.99 10.34
C ARG A 248 -12.96 -14.02 10.03
N LYS A 249 -13.59 -12.85 10.01
CA LYS A 249 -14.90 -12.72 9.38
C LYS A 249 -14.70 -13.11 7.93
N SER A 250 -15.37 -14.17 7.50
CA SER A 250 -15.43 -14.46 6.08
C SER A 250 -15.65 -13.13 5.36
N PRO A 251 -14.89 -12.81 4.32
CA PRO A 251 -15.18 -11.63 3.53
C PRO A 251 -16.69 -11.67 3.25
N ILE A 252 -17.32 -10.51 3.10
CA ILE A 252 -18.75 -10.38 2.81
C ILE A 252 -19.01 -11.04 1.45
N ILE A 253 -18.93 -12.34 1.46
CA ILE A 253 -19.33 -13.19 0.35
C ILE A 253 -20.80 -13.47 0.66
N SER A 254 -21.69 -12.97 -0.19
CA SER A 254 -23.01 -13.55 -0.29
C SER A 254 -22.84 -15.07 -0.32
N ASN A 255 -23.70 -15.85 0.32
CA ASN A 255 -23.67 -17.32 0.33
C ASN A 255 -23.65 -17.97 -1.06
N GLU A 256 -23.70 -17.22 -2.12
CA GLU A 256 -23.43 -17.59 -3.48
C GLU A 256 -21.94 -17.41 -3.77
N ILE A 257 -21.18 -18.48 -3.57
CA ILE A 257 -19.90 -18.66 -4.27
C ILE A 257 -20.27 -18.63 -5.75
N LEU A 258 -20.10 -17.48 -6.38
CA LEU A 258 -20.16 -17.44 -7.84
C LEU A 258 -18.93 -18.19 -8.32
N ARG A 259 -19.12 -19.45 -8.53
CA ARG A 259 -18.24 -20.30 -9.29
C ARG A 259 -18.30 -19.86 -10.75
N GLU A 260 -17.70 -18.75 -11.05
CA GLU A 260 -17.13 -18.54 -12.38
C GLU A 260 -15.98 -19.54 -12.47
N THR A 261 -16.29 -20.52 -12.97
CA THR A 261 -15.99 -21.88 -13.04
C THR A 261 -14.63 -22.05 -13.66
N LEU A 262 -13.63 -22.23 -12.81
CA LEU A 262 -12.49 -23.02 -13.26
C LEU A 262 -13.03 -24.34 -13.82
N PRO A 263 -12.55 -24.75 -15.00
CA PRO A 263 -12.95 -26.04 -15.54
C PRO A 263 -12.76 -27.15 -14.52
N THR A 264 -13.75 -28.01 -14.38
CA THR A 264 -13.72 -29.16 -13.47
C THR A 264 -13.51 -30.47 -14.21
N LEU A 265 -13.16 -31.51 -13.47
CA LEU A 265 -13.09 -32.89 -13.94
C LEU A 265 -13.58 -33.82 -12.83
N LYS A 266 -14.08 -34.99 -13.25
CA LYS A 266 -14.40 -36.09 -12.34
C LYS A 266 -13.29 -37.12 -12.38
N ILE A 267 -12.85 -37.54 -11.19
CA ILE A 267 -11.89 -38.65 -11.03
C ILE A 267 -12.67 -39.86 -10.50
N PRO A 268 -12.53 -41.05 -11.10
CA PRO A 268 -13.18 -42.25 -10.57
C PRO A 268 -12.81 -42.52 -9.10
N GLY A 269 -13.81 -42.73 -8.25
CA GLY A 269 -13.62 -42.93 -6.82
C GLY A 269 -13.62 -41.67 -5.96
N ILE A 270 -13.80 -40.48 -6.55
CA ILE A 270 -13.97 -39.22 -5.85
C ILE A 270 -15.37 -38.65 -6.16
N ASP A 271 -16.18 -38.44 -5.12
CA ASP A 271 -17.57 -38.00 -5.29
C ASP A 271 -17.70 -36.52 -5.66
N LYS A 272 -16.64 -35.74 -5.51
CA LYS A 272 -16.60 -34.28 -5.83
C LYS A 272 -16.03 -34.05 -7.21
N GLU A 273 -16.56 -33.05 -7.89
CA GLU A 273 -15.87 -32.46 -9.05
C GLU A 273 -14.67 -31.64 -8.59
N LEU A 274 -13.52 -31.88 -9.19
CA LEU A 274 -12.26 -31.23 -8.85
C LEU A 274 -11.94 -30.14 -9.86
N SER A 275 -11.39 -29.00 -9.41
CA SER A 275 -10.87 -27.99 -10.32
C SER A 275 -9.70 -28.57 -11.13
N ARG A 276 -9.68 -28.30 -12.43
CA ARG A 276 -8.55 -28.71 -13.30
C ARG A 276 -7.30 -27.92 -13.02
N LEU A 277 -7.41 -26.73 -12.42
CA LEU A 277 -6.30 -25.98 -11.88
C LEU A 277 -6.06 -26.42 -10.43
N VAL A 278 -4.83 -26.69 -10.11
CA VAL A 278 -4.35 -27.06 -8.77
C VAL A 278 -3.51 -25.90 -8.24
N PHE A 279 -3.75 -25.51 -7.01
CA PHE A 279 -2.97 -24.46 -6.34
C PHE A 279 -1.79 -25.10 -5.60
N GLY A 280 -0.55 -24.78 -6.00
CA GLY A 280 0.67 -25.19 -5.29
C GLY A 280 0.87 -24.31 -4.04
N CYS A 281 1.15 -24.93 -2.90
CA CYS A 281 1.26 -24.27 -1.60
C CYS A 281 2.73 -24.07 -1.13
N ASP A 282 3.71 -24.35 -1.95
CA ASP A 282 5.14 -24.39 -1.59
C ASP A 282 5.75 -23.01 -1.26
N ASN A 283 5.20 -21.93 -1.80
CA ASN A 283 5.72 -20.57 -1.63
C ASN A 283 4.90 -19.71 -0.66
N GLN A 284 4.12 -20.32 0.24
CA GLN A 284 3.23 -19.66 1.16
C GLN A 284 3.88 -19.49 2.54
N SER A 285 4.93 -18.68 2.61
CA SER A 285 5.66 -18.41 3.85
C SER A 285 4.99 -17.35 4.74
N ASP A 286 4.12 -16.53 4.18
CA ASP A 286 3.38 -15.49 4.88
C ASP A 286 1.91 -15.86 5.01
N THR A 287 1.38 -15.83 6.25
CA THR A 287 0.01 -16.25 6.55
C THR A 287 -1.05 -15.38 5.88
N ASN A 288 -0.85 -14.05 5.86
CA ASN A 288 -1.83 -13.14 5.25
C ASN A 288 -1.84 -13.28 3.73
N HIS A 289 -0.65 -13.42 3.13
CA HIS A 289 -0.54 -13.72 1.71
C HIS A 289 -1.18 -15.06 1.36
N ALA A 290 -0.94 -16.11 2.16
CA ALA A 290 -1.54 -17.41 1.98
C ALA A 290 -3.08 -17.34 2.02
N PHE A 291 -3.65 -16.63 3.00
CA PHE A 291 -5.09 -16.44 3.09
C PHE A 291 -5.65 -15.72 1.88
N ALA A 292 -5.01 -14.62 1.45
CA ALA A 292 -5.46 -13.88 0.29
C ALA A 292 -5.49 -14.76 -0.97
N MET A 293 -4.43 -15.53 -1.20
CA MET A 293 -4.31 -16.40 -2.37
C MET A 293 -5.27 -17.60 -2.32
N PHE A 294 -5.38 -18.28 -1.18
CA PHE A 294 -6.24 -19.45 -1.03
C PHE A 294 -7.71 -19.08 -1.15
N ASP A 295 -8.12 -18.00 -0.52
CA ASP A 295 -9.50 -17.53 -0.61
C ASP A 295 -9.86 -17.09 -2.02
N HIS A 296 -8.96 -16.35 -2.68
CA HIS A 296 -9.19 -15.94 -4.06
C HIS A 296 -9.36 -17.16 -4.98
N PHE A 297 -8.44 -18.13 -4.87
CA PHE A 297 -8.52 -19.38 -5.63
C PHE A 297 -9.84 -20.14 -5.36
N TYR A 298 -10.20 -20.29 -4.07
CA TYR A 298 -11.45 -20.96 -3.68
C TYR A 298 -12.68 -20.21 -4.20
N MET A 299 -12.70 -18.88 -4.09
CA MET A 299 -13.80 -18.04 -4.60
C MET A 299 -13.98 -18.16 -6.12
N LYS A 300 -12.89 -18.38 -6.86
CA LYS A 300 -12.93 -18.63 -8.32
C LYS A 300 -13.31 -20.07 -8.67
N GLY A 301 -13.69 -20.89 -7.70
CA GLY A 301 -14.14 -22.28 -7.89
C GLY A 301 -13.02 -23.31 -7.82
N GLY A 302 -11.80 -22.91 -7.43
CA GLY A 302 -10.70 -23.83 -7.14
C GLY A 302 -10.98 -24.61 -5.87
N ASN A 303 -10.71 -25.90 -5.86
CA ASN A 303 -10.90 -26.77 -4.71
C ASN A 303 -9.84 -27.86 -4.57
N VAL A 304 -8.74 -27.74 -5.31
CA VAL A 304 -7.61 -28.66 -5.24
C VAL A 304 -6.35 -27.88 -4.89
N PHE A 305 -5.73 -28.27 -3.77
CA PHE A 305 -4.48 -27.67 -3.26
C PHE A 305 -3.41 -28.76 -3.21
N ASP A 306 -2.23 -28.46 -3.75
CA ASP A 306 -1.08 -29.34 -3.71
C ASP A 306 -0.23 -28.95 -2.51
N THR A 307 -0.13 -29.86 -1.54
CA THR A 307 0.65 -29.69 -0.31
C THR A 307 1.61 -30.83 -0.12
N ALA A 308 2.78 -30.55 0.45
CA ALA A 308 3.74 -31.57 0.83
C ALA A 308 4.20 -31.37 2.28
N TYR A 309 4.68 -32.44 2.91
CA TYR A 309 5.19 -32.39 4.30
C TYR A 309 6.36 -31.41 4.49
N ILE A 310 7.07 -31.10 3.41
CA ILE A 310 8.24 -30.22 3.41
C ILE A 310 7.91 -28.76 3.10
N TYR A 311 6.66 -28.42 2.81
CA TYR A 311 6.24 -27.01 2.55
C TYR A 311 6.04 -26.28 3.87
#